data_54ef5c1573e4925f1f79e3cf62bc4f5c
#
_entry.id   54ef5c1573e4925f1f79e3cf62bc4f5c
#
_cell.length_a   1.000
_cell.length_b   1.000
_cell.length_c   1.000
_cell.angle_alpha   90.00
_cell.angle_beta   90.00
_cell.angle_gamma   90.00
#
_symmetry.space_group_name_H-M   'P 1'
#
loop_
_entity.id
_entity.type
_entity.pdbx_description
1 polymer ?
#
loop_
_entity_poly.entity_id
_entity_poly.type
_entity_poly.pdbx_seq_one_letter_code
_entity_poly.pdbx_strand_id
1 'polypeptide(L)'
;MTSTSNIQLTEELRERIKKALKELCVQEHSSPSKQLLKSMPGRITLACPYCGDSHTDHTKKRGNMYWDTLQYHCYNCSEHTNIHSLLKDHGIKLSNSDDAFTVIDYIQQNKVKINSEDTLKHAVMSSVEEYAITLDDFKKSFKAKPVEPGDWIWFQLKDRLLHNRTDEFLYTEKGHRLWILNMTNTGKVMGAQTRKMKGYGSRYLTYDLSKLYSEMGNQLEVEPTLLGNMNKASTLFGIMQINFQRPVTLFEGPLDAKFMHNSIALATAGRTTDEFDEMATVRYMFDNDKTGRSKMIEKLKKGKSVFMWSKFLKDNNLDKYNIKDLNDLMLKCFELKSNAHKQINNYFTSNQLDLWYL
;
A
#
# COMPACT_ATOMS: atom_id res chain seq x y z
N MET A 1 13.17 31.84 -20.02
CA MET A 1 13.25 31.59 -18.57
C MET A 1 11.88 31.90 -17.97
N THR A 2 10.98 30.94 -17.95
CA THR A 2 9.66 31.05 -17.31
C THR A 2 9.80 30.53 -15.90
N SER A 3 9.73 31.42 -14.92
CA SER A 3 9.68 31.06 -13.50
C SER A 3 8.43 30.23 -13.26
N THR A 4 8.57 28.92 -13.09
CA THR A 4 7.52 28.06 -12.56
C THR A 4 7.33 28.42 -11.10
N SER A 5 6.39 29.32 -10.80
CA SER A 5 5.95 29.58 -9.44
C SER A 5 5.36 28.27 -8.88
N ASN A 6 5.98 27.74 -7.82
CA ASN A 6 5.40 26.63 -7.06
C ASN A 6 4.06 27.09 -6.49
N ILE A 7 2.95 26.54 -7.01
CA ILE A 7 1.62 26.81 -6.47
C ILE A 7 1.55 26.12 -5.10
N GLN A 8 1.45 26.91 -4.05
CA GLN A 8 1.22 26.41 -2.69
C GLN A 8 -0.27 26.48 -2.38
N LEU A 9 -0.81 25.45 -1.73
CA LEU A 9 -2.14 25.48 -1.15
C LEU A 9 -2.18 26.45 0.00
N THR A 10 -2.77 27.62 -0.23
CA THR A 10 -2.99 28.64 0.82
C THR A 10 -3.98 28.10 1.86
N GLU A 11 -3.87 28.56 3.10
CA GLU A 11 -4.83 28.17 4.16
C GLU A 11 -6.26 28.61 3.81
N GLU A 12 -6.41 29.74 3.14
CA GLU A 12 -7.71 30.20 2.66
C GLU A 12 -8.35 29.24 1.63
N LEU A 13 -7.58 28.71 0.69
CA LEU A 13 -8.06 27.70 -0.27
C LEU A 13 -8.40 26.38 0.44
N ARG A 14 -7.62 25.98 1.43
CA ARG A 14 -7.92 24.80 2.26
C ARG A 14 -9.24 24.93 3.00
N GLU A 15 -9.54 26.12 3.56
CA GLU A 15 -10.82 26.35 4.25
C GLU A 15 -12.00 26.32 3.27
N ARG A 16 -11.84 26.87 2.04
CA ARG A 16 -12.86 26.77 1.02
C ARG A 16 -13.12 25.33 0.57
N ILE A 17 -12.07 24.53 0.42
CA ILE A 17 -12.19 23.09 0.13
C ILE A 17 -12.89 22.35 1.28
N LYS A 18 -12.55 22.64 2.54
CA LYS A 18 -13.24 22.06 3.71
C LYS A 18 -14.73 22.40 3.70
N LYS A 19 -15.07 23.65 3.38
CA LYS A 19 -16.47 24.10 3.29
C LYS A 19 -17.22 23.31 2.21
N ALA A 20 -16.64 23.15 1.01
CA ALA A 20 -17.23 22.39 -0.08
C ALA A 20 -17.39 20.89 0.28
N LEU A 21 -16.41 20.30 0.93
CA LEU A 21 -16.51 18.91 1.42
C LEU A 21 -17.58 18.74 2.50
N LYS A 22 -17.78 19.75 3.37
CA LYS A 22 -18.85 19.72 4.36
C LYS A 22 -20.22 19.81 3.69
N GLU A 23 -20.37 20.69 2.70
CA GLU A 23 -21.60 20.81 1.89
C GLU A 23 -21.91 19.47 1.20
N LEU A 24 -20.91 18.83 0.58
CA LEU A 24 -21.02 17.51 -0.02
C LEU A 24 -21.54 16.46 1.00
N CYS A 25 -20.96 16.40 2.19
CA CYS A 25 -21.40 15.47 3.21
C CYS A 25 -22.83 15.72 3.70
N VAL A 26 -23.25 16.97 3.77
CA VAL A 26 -24.64 17.35 4.14
C VAL A 26 -25.60 16.94 3.04
N GLN A 27 -25.23 17.14 1.77
CA GLN A 27 -26.07 16.75 0.63
C GLN A 27 -26.23 15.22 0.51
N GLU A 28 -25.15 14.45 0.67
CA GLU A 28 -25.13 13.02 0.38
C GLU A 28 -25.56 12.14 1.58
N HIS A 29 -25.62 12.68 2.79
CA HIS A 29 -25.90 11.89 3.97
C HIS A 29 -26.98 12.48 4.88
N SER A 30 -27.98 11.67 5.20
CA SER A 30 -29.05 12.07 6.14
C SER A 30 -28.63 11.98 7.62
N SER A 31 -27.65 11.13 7.95
CA SER A 31 -27.17 10.95 9.33
C SER A 31 -26.25 12.09 9.76
N PRO A 32 -26.54 12.79 10.90
CA PRO A 32 -25.71 13.90 11.38
C PRO A 32 -24.26 13.51 11.60
N SER A 33 -23.98 12.30 12.07
CA SER A 33 -22.61 11.82 12.27
C SER A 33 -21.81 11.71 10.96
N LYS A 34 -22.47 11.35 9.85
CA LYS A 34 -21.84 11.27 8.52
C LYS A 34 -21.63 12.63 7.85
N GLN A 35 -22.40 13.63 8.25
CA GLN A 35 -22.27 15.00 7.77
C GLN A 35 -21.04 15.75 8.33
N LEU A 36 -20.40 15.19 9.36
CA LEU A 36 -19.23 15.81 9.99
C LEU A 36 -17.93 15.38 9.31
N LEU A 37 -17.04 16.34 9.08
CA LEU A 37 -15.66 16.09 8.67
C LEU A 37 -14.79 15.79 9.90
N LYS A 38 -13.78 14.94 9.74
CA LYS A 38 -12.73 14.71 10.73
C LYS A 38 -11.39 15.18 10.17
N SER A 39 -10.85 16.28 10.71
CA SER A 39 -9.53 16.76 10.35
C SER A 39 -8.45 15.89 11.02
N MET A 40 -7.49 15.45 10.23
CA MET A 40 -6.32 14.68 10.66
C MET A 40 -5.07 15.35 10.08
N PRO A 41 -3.88 15.14 10.63
CA PRO A 41 -2.64 15.59 10.00
C PRO A 41 -2.57 15.11 8.55
N GLY A 42 -2.38 16.03 7.61
CA GLY A 42 -2.23 15.73 6.17
C GLY A 42 -3.51 15.34 5.42
N ARG A 43 -4.67 15.17 6.08
CA ARG A 43 -5.91 14.75 5.40
C ARG A 43 -7.19 15.16 6.11
N ILE A 44 -8.29 15.12 5.35
CA ILE A 44 -9.66 15.14 5.88
C ILE A 44 -10.28 13.77 5.69
N THR A 45 -10.90 13.24 6.74
CA THR A 45 -11.68 12.02 6.70
C THR A 45 -13.18 12.36 6.71
N LEU A 46 -13.93 11.77 5.79
CA LEU A 46 -15.36 12.00 5.60
C LEU A 46 -16.09 10.68 5.29
N ALA A 47 -17.42 10.69 5.47
CA ALA A 47 -18.23 9.60 4.96
C ALA A 47 -18.21 9.62 3.44
N CYS A 48 -18.09 8.46 2.81
CA CYS A 48 -17.95 8.37 1.36
C CYS A 48 -19.23 8.79 0.66
N PRO A 49 -19.21 9.79 -0.24
CA PRO A 49 -20.41 10.22 -0.95
C PRO A 49 -20.89 9.20 -2.00
N TYR A 50 -19.98 8.34 -2.51
CA TYR A 50 -20.36 7.34 -3.52
C TYR A 50 -21.01 6.08 -2.92
N CYS A 51 -20.53 5.57 -1.79
CA CYS A 51 -21.04 4.32 -1.22
C CYS A 51 -21.75 4.48 0.15
N GLY A 52 -21.75 5.67 0.72
CA GLY A 52 -22.36 5.94 2.02
C GLY A 52 -21.68 5.26 3.22
N ASP A 53 -20.52 4.59 3.01
CA ASP A 53 -19.82 3.77 4.01
C ASP A 53 -20.66 2.59 4.55
N SER A 54 -20.65 2.37 5.87
CA SER A 54 -21.39 1.30 6.52
C SER A 54 -22.87 1.65 6.68
N HIS A 55 -23.76 0.73 6.32
CA HIS A 55 -25.20 0.85 6.58
C HIS A 55 -25.58 0.55 8.03
N THR A 56 -24.75 -0.23 8.75
CA THR A 56 -24.99 -0.65 10.12
C THR A 56 -24.29 0.21 11.17
N ASP A 57 -23.20 0.87 10.80
CA ASP A 57 -22.44 1.74 11.69
C ASP A 57 -22.32 3.15 11.09
N HIS A 58 -23.20 4.04 11.55
CA HIS A 58 -23.31 5.41 11.08
C HIS A 58 -22.14 6.31 11.50
N THR A 59 -21.22 5.84 12.33
CA THR A 59 -20.05 6.61 12.77
C THR A 59 -18.82 6.39 11.87
N LYS A 60 -18.84 5.32 11.06
CA LYS A 60 -17.72 5.01 10.16
C LYS A 60 -17.59 6.01 9.02
N LYS A 61 -16.33 6.45 8.81
CA LYS A 61 -15.91 7.35 7.74
C LYS A 61 -14.65 6.77 7.12
N ARG A 62 -14.74 6.33 5.87
CA ARG A 62 -13.65 5.66 5.16
C ARG A 62 -13.18 6.41 3.91
N GLY A 63 -13.86 7.52 3.58
CA GLY A 63 -13.39 8.46 2.58
C GLY A 63 -12.30 9.36 3.16
N ASN A 64 -11.21 9.54 2.43
CA ASN A 64 -10.08 10.37 2.84
C ASN A 64 -9.66 11.27 1.69
N MET A 65 -9.58 12.57 1.92
CA MET A 65 -9.02 13.56 1.01
C MET A 65 -7.67 14.01 1.57
N TYR A 66 -6.62 13.89 0.78
CA TYR A 66 -5.24 14.17 1.16
C TYR A 66 -4.82 15.56 0.68
N TRP A 67 -4.21 16.35 1.58
CA TRP A 67 -3.83 17.73 1.29
C TRP A 67 -2.62 17.88 0.37
N ASP A 68 -1.73 16.92 0.38
CA ASP A 68 -0.49 16.92 -0.41
C ASP A 68 -0.74 16.67 -1.90
N THR A 69 -1.77 15.90 -2.22
CA THR A 69 -2.08 15.49 -3.59
C THR A 69 -3.45 15.96 -4.08
N LEU A 70 -4.30 16.45 -3.17
CA LEU A 70 -5.73 16.70 -3.41
C LEU A 70 -6.48 15.50 -3.99
N GLN A 71 -5.97 14.29 -3.71
CA GLN A 71 -6.63 13.03 -4.08
C GLN A 71 -7.61 12.61 -3.00
N TYR A 72 -8.69 12.00 -3.44
CA TYR A 72 -9.70 11.35 -2.59
C TYR A 72 -9.62 9.84 -2.77
N HIS A 73 -9.71 9.11 -1.67
CA HIS A 73 -9.82 7.65 -1.70
C HIS A 73 -10.78 7.14 -0.62
N CYS A 74 -11.66 6.21 -1.00
CA CYS A 74 -12.55 5.51 -0.08
C CYS A 74 -12.07 4.06 0.18
N TYR A 75 -11.74 3.75 1.41
CA TYR A 75 -11.32 2.40 1.82
C TYR A 75 -12.47 1.39 1.93
N ASN A 76 -13.69 1.76 1.58
CA ASN A 76 -14.85 0.85 1.57
C ASN A 76 -15.22 0.38 0.16
N CYS A 77 -15.35 1.30 -0.79
CA CYS A 77 -15.69 0.99 -2.19
C CYS A 77 -14.51 1.09 -3.14
N SER A 78 -13.33 1.46 -2.65
CA SER A 78 -12.10 1.67 -3.42
C SER A 78 -12.19 2.82 -4.45
N GLU A 79 -13.21 3.68 -4.34
CA GLU A 79 -13.29 4.86 -5.20
C GLU A 79 -12.06 5.74 -5.02
N HIS A 80 -11.45 6.11 -6.14
CA HIS A 80 -10.25 6.93 -6.17
C HIS A 80 -10.41 8.02 -7.23
N THR A 81 -10.39 9.27 -6.79
CA THR A 81 -10.52 10.44 -7.65
C THR A 81 -9.79 11.64 -7.04
N ASN A 82 -9.76 12.78 -7.72
CA ASN A 82 -9.25 14.02 -7.14
C ASN A 82 -10.40 14.90 -6.63
N ILE A 83 -10.07 15.89 -5.80
CA ILE A 83 -11.06 16.77 -5.17
C ILE A 83 -11.94 17.50 -6.21
N HIS A 84 -11.37 17.92 -7.34
CA HIS A 84 -12.13 18.62 -8.39
C HIS A 84 -13.20 17.69 -9.00
N SER A 85 -12.83 16.46 -9.36
CA SER A 85 -13.77 15.47 -9.90
C SER A 85 -14.80 15.06 -8.85
N LEU A 86 -14.38 14.81 -7.60
CA LEU A 86 -15.28 14.48 -6.50
C LEU A 86 -16.38 15.52 -6.34
N LEU A 87 -16.04 16.79 -6.27
CA LEU A 87 -17.02 17.87 -6.10
C LEU A 87 -17.90 18.03 -7.34
N LYS A 88 -17.32 17.91 -8.55
CA LYS A 88 -18.04 17.99 -9.83
C LYS A 88 -19.08 16.88 -9.97
N ASP A 89 -18.73 15.63 -9.63
CA ASP A 89 -19.63 14.47 -9.75
C ASP A 89 -20.87 14.61 -8.89
N HIS A 90 -20.78 15.36 -7.79
CA HIS A 90 -21.89 15.65 -6.88
C HIS A 90 -22.48 17.06 -7.03
N GLY A 91 -22.10 17.79 -8.06
CA GLY A 91 -22.66 19.12 -8.37
C GLY A 91 -22.24 20.24 -7.41
N ILE A 92 -21.24 20.00 -6.55
CA ILE A 92 -20.70 20.99 -5.61
C ILE A 92 -19.67 21.87 -6.34
N LYS A 93 -19.81 23.18 -6.23
CA LYS A 93 -18.88 24.14 -6.83
C LYS A 93 -17.96 24.74 -5.75
N LEU A 94 -16.69 24.90 -6.05
CA LEU A 94 -15.83 25.79 -5.28
C LEU A 94 -16.32 27.24 -5.47
N SER A 95 -16.32 28.01 -4.42
CA SER A 95 -16.98 29.32 -4.32
C SER A 95 -16.43 30.36 -5.32
N ASN A 96 -15.27 30.09 -5.93
CA ASN A 96 -14.62 30.96 -6.91
C ASN A 96 -14.11 30.12 -8.10
N SER A 97 -14.28 30.61 -9.34
CA SER A 97 -13.73 29.94 -10.52
C SER A 97 -12.21 29.81 -10.50
N ASP A 98 -11.51 30.80 -9.93
CA ASP A 98 -10.05 30.82 -9.82
C ASP A 98 -9.53 29.72 -8.89
N ASP A 99 -10.32 29.34 -7.88
CA ASP A 99 -9.99 28.21 -6.99
C ASP A 99 -10.00 26.87 -7.74
N ALA A 100 -10.95 26.68 -8.65
CA ALA A 100 -11.04 25.48 -9.45
C ALA A 100 -9.81 25.35 -10.38
N PHE A 101 -9.37 26.44 -11.01
CA PHE A 101 -8.15 26.47 -11.82
C PHE A 101 -6.90 26.20 -10.96
N THR A 102 -6.79 26.86 -9.81
CA THR A 102 -5.67 26.67 -8.88
C THR A 102 -5.57 25.20 -8.40
N VAL A 103 -6.72 24.57 -8.11
CA VAL A 103 -6.79 23.13 -7.71
C VAL A 103 -6.36 22.22 -8.87
N ILE A 104 -6.84 22.49 -10.09
CA ILE A 104 -6.49 21.71 -11.28
C ILE A 104 -4.98 21.85 -11.57
N ASP A 105 -4.46 23.06 -11.55
CA ASP A 105 -3.04 23.32 -11.79
C ASP A 105 -2.16 22.68 -10.72
N TYR A 106 -2.58 22.72 -9.44
CA TYR A 106 -1.89 22.03 -8.36
C TYR A 106 -1.85 20.50 -8.58
N ILE A 107 -2.99 19.90 -8.96
CA ILE A 107 -3.07 18.47 -9.28
C ILE A 107 -2.19 18.14 -10.49
N GLN A 108 -2.20 18.95 -11.54
CA GLN A 108 -1.38 18.74 -12.74
C GLN A 108 0.10 18.87 -12.46
N GLN A 109 0.54 19.89 -11.72
CA GLN A 109 1.94 20.07 -11.34
C GLN A 109 2.46 18.88 -10.50
N ASN A 110 1.64 18.37 -9.59
CA ASN A 110 2.01 17.18 -8.82
C ASN A 110 2.01 15.90 -9.67
N LYS A 111 1.21 15.82 -10.75
CA LYS A 111 1.32 14.73 -11.75
C LYS A 111 2.58 14.84 -12.62
N VAL A 112 2.95 16.03 -13.05
CA VAL A 112 4.16 16.26 -13.89
C VAL A 112 5.46 16.03 -13.11
N LYS A 113 5.47 16.30 -11.79
CA LYS A 113 6.62 15.98 -10.93
C LYS A 113 6.93 14.48 -10.84
N ILE A 114 5.97 13.61 -11.17
CA ILE A 114 6.12 12.15 -11.16
C ILE A 114 6.82 11.62 -12.43
N ASN A 115 6.89 12.39 -13.52
CA ASN A 115 7.40 11.94 -14.83
C ASN A 115 8.88 12.22 -15.11
N SER A 116 9.64 12.76 -14.17
CA SER A 116 11.12 12.81 -14.24
C SER A 116 11.74 11.58 -13.55
N GLU A 117 11.40 10.39 -14.05
CA GLU A 117 11.42 9.13 -13.29
C GLU A 117 12.80 8.61 -12.87
N ASP A 118 13.84 8.75 -13.65
CA ASP A 118 15.11 8.08 -13.30
C ASP A 118 15.95 8.88 -12.29
N THR A 119 15.97 10.19 -12.39
CA THR A 119 16.76 11.04 -11.49
C THR A 119 16.13 11.12 -10.10
N LEU A 120 14.78 11.14 -10.03
CA LEU A 120 14.03 11.12 -8.76
C LEU A 120 14.14 9.75 -8.05
N LYS A 121 14.12 8.65 -8.80
CA LYS A 121 14.33 7.30 -8.23
C LYS A 121 15.68 7.21 -7.56
N HIS A 122 16.76 7.62 -8.23
CA HIS A 122 18.10 7.60 -7.66
C HIS A 122 18.20 8.49 -6.42
N ALA A 123 17.66 9.70 -6.46
CA ALA A 123 17.68 10.62 -5.34
C ALA A 123 16.88 10.07 -4.14
N VAL A 124 15.67 9.55 -4.38
CA VAL A 124 14.82 8.96 -3.31
C VAL A 124 15.49 7.74 -2.69
N MET A 125 16.05 6.85 -3.51
CA MET A 125 16.71 5.63 -3.02
C MET A 125 17.99 5.94 -2.25
N SER A 126 18.80 6.91 -2.69
CA SER A 126 19.99 7.38 -1.97
C SER A 126 19.61 8.02 -0.65
N SER A 127 18.58 8.86 -0.63
CA SER A 127 18.09 9.48 0.60
C SER A 127 17.50 8.45 1.57
N VAL A 128 16.76 7.46 1.08
CA VAL A 128 16.26 6.36 1.92
C VAL A 128 17.42 5.60 2.56
N GLU A 129 18.49 5.34 1.81
CA GLU A 129 19.69 4.67 2.33
C GLU A 129 20.39 5.49 3.43
N GLU A 130 20.46 6.82 3.24
CA GLU A 130 21.05 7.75 4.19
C GLU A 130 20.28 7.78 5.51
N TYR A 131 18.94 7.93 5.45
CA TYR A 131 18.07 8.09 6.62
C TYR A 131 17.56 6.76 7.20
N ALA A 132 17.85 5.62 6.58
CA ALA A 132 17.46 4.33 7.13
C ALA A 132 18.14 4.05 8.48
N ILE A 133 17.42 3.41 9.37
CA ILE A 133 17.80 3.17 10.76
C ILE A 133 18.68 1.92 10.82
N THR A 134 19.77 1.96 11.59
CA THR A 134 20.58 0.76 11.81
C THR A 134 19.75 -0.34 12.48
N LEU A 135 20.03 -1.60 12.16
CA LEU A 135 19.29 -2.72 12.73
C LEU A 135 19.40 -2.75 14.27
N ASP A 136 20.54 -2.32 14.82
CA ASP A 136 20.76 -2.30 16.27
C ASP A 136 20.00 -1.18 16.96
N ASP A 137 19.94 0.03 16.37
CA ASP A 137 19.11 1.12 16.88
C ASP A 137 17.62 0.75 16.81
N PHE A 138 17.22 0.08 15.72
CA PHE A 138 15.86 -0.44 15.60
C PHE A 138 15.54 -1.45 16.72
N LYS A 139 16.39 -2.48 16.93
CA LYS A 139 16.22 -3.47 18.00
C LYS A 139 16.11 -2.82 19.37
N LYS A 140 17.00 -1.86 19.65
CA LYS A 140 17.03 -1.14 20.92
C LYS A 140 15.75 -0.32 21.15
N SER A 141 15.33 0.47 20.16
CA SER A 141 14.19 1.39 20.28
C SER A 141 12.87 0.65 20.40
N PHE A 142 12.68 -0.38 19.58
CA PHE A 142 11.43 -1.17 19.55
C PHE A 142 11.46 -2.36 20.51
N LYS A 143 12.56 -2.59 21.25
CA LYS A 143 12.77 -3.79 22.09
C LYS A 143 12.51 -5.07 21.32
N ALA A 144 12.89 -5.08 20.05
CA ALA A 144 12.70 -6.19 19.14
C ALA A 144 13.88 -7.14 19.22
N LYS A 145 13.58 -8.44 19.25
CA LYS A 145 14.56 -9.53 19.36
C LYS A 145 14.65 -10.30 18.07
N PRO A 146 15.83 -10.87 17.72
CA PRO A 146 15.93 -11.88 16.69
C PRO A 146 15.05 -13.09 16.99
N VAL A 147 14.64 -13.80 15.95
CA VAL A 147 13.89 -15.05 16.07
C VAL A 147 14.88 -16.21 16.13
N GLU A 148 14.91 -16.90 17.27
CA GLU A 148 15.79 -18.04 17.47
C GLU A 148 15.01 -19.37 17.35
N PRO A 149 15.65 -20.46 16.90
CA PRO A 149 15.06 -21.79 16.92
C PRO A 149 14.58 -22.17 18.32
N GLY A 150 13.31 -22.57 18.44
CA GLY A 150 12.67 -22.91 19.71
C GLY A 150 11.85 -21.80 20.33
N ASP A 151 11.97 -20.56 19.87
CA ASP A 151 11.08 -19.47 20.26
C ASP A 151 9.63 -19.78 19.83
N TRP A 152 8.66 -19.29 20.60
CA TRP A 152 7.25 -19.46 20.23
C TRP A 152 6.93 -18.87 18.84
N ILE A 153 7.61 -17.79 18.45
CA ILE A 153 7.44 -17.14 17.15
C ILE A 153 8.10 -17.95 16.03
N TRP A 154 9.18 -18.67 16.32
CA TRP A 154 9.80 -19.58 15.36
C TRP A 154 8.84 -20.68 14.92
N PHE A 155 8.06 -21.26 15.85
CA PHE A 155 7.03 -22.25 15.51
C PHE A 155 5.93 -21.63 14.63
N GLN A 156 5.54 -20.37 14.87
CA GLN A 156 4.59 -19.68 14.02
C GLN A 156 5.13 -19.42 12.60
N LEU A 157 6.44 -19.18 12.45
CA LEU A 157 7.09 -19.09 11.15
C LEU A 157 7.24 -20.45 10.49
N LYS A 158 7.45 -21.52 11.27
CA LYS A 158 7.51 -22.89 10.78
C LYS A 158 6.17 -23.31 10.18
N ASP A 159 5.07 -22.99 10.84
CA ASP A 159 3.71 -23.26 10.34
C ASP A 159 3.41 -22.49 9.02
N ARG A 160 4.28 -21.55 8.63
CA ARG A 160 4.22 -20.78 7.40
C ARG A 160 5.34 -21.09 6.41
N LEU A 161 6.19 -22.07 6.69
CA LEU A 161 7.40 -22.41 5.93
C LEU A 161 8.43 -21.27 5.83
N LEU A 162 8.43 -20.34 6.79
CA LEU A 162 9.32 -19.17 6.83
C LEU A 162 10.42 -19.28 7.91
N HIS A 163 10.50 -20.38 8.65
CA HIS A 163 11.44 -20.60 9.74
C HIS A 163 12.92 -20.67 9.30
N ASN A 164 13.20 -20.87 8.02
CA ASN A 164 14.55 -20.83 7.45
C ASN A 164 15.00 -19.42 7.03
N ARG A 165 14.19 -18.39 7.32
CA ARG A 165 14.41 -16.97 7.00
C ARG A 165 14.32 -16.11 8.25
N THR A 166 14.74 -16.62 9.38
CA THR A 166 14.59 -15.91 10.67
C THR A 166 15.37 -14.61 10.74
N ASP A 167 16.42 -14.46 9.95
CA ASP A 167 17.21 -13.24 9.74
C ASP A 167 16.42 -12.06 9.14
N GLU A 168 15.30 -12.35 8.48
CA GLU A 168 14.40 -11.34 7.89
C GLU A 168 13.32 -10.85 8.87
N PHE A 169 13.28 -11.39 10.08
CA PHE A 169 12.23 -11.14 11.06
C PHE A 169 12.80 -10.79 12.44
N LEU A 170 12.09 -9.93 13.12
CA LEU A 170 12.26 -9.72 14.56
C LEU A 170 10.92 -9.95 15.26
N TYR A 171 10.92 -10.01 16.58
CA TYR A 171 9.69 -10.07 17.34
C TYR A 171 9.75 -9.26 18.63
N THR A 172 8.58 -8.89 19.14
CA THR A 172 8.42 -8.28 20.45
C THR A 172 7.52 -9.14 21.32
N GLU A 173 7.99 -9.42 22.55
CA GLU A 173 7.20 -10.16 23.56
C GLU A 173 5.96 -9.35 23.94
N LYS A 174 6.17 -8.08 24.26
CA LYS A 174 5.06 -7.16 24.56
C LYS A 174 4.21 -6.98 23.32
N GLY A 175 2.95 -7.40 23.39
CA GLY A 175 1.99 -7.30 22.31
C GLY A 175 2.07 -8.45 21.29
N HIS A 176 2.97 -9.42 21.46
CA HIS A 176 3.09 -10.61 20.60
C HIS A 176 3.12 -10.26 19.11
N ARG A 177 4.07 -9.42 18.69
CA ARG A 177 4.17 -8.97 17.31
C ARG A 177 5.41 -9.52 16.62
N LEU A 178 5.19 -10.06 15.45
CA LEU A 178 6.23 -10.33 14.46
C LEU A 178 6.50 -9.03 13.69
N TRP A 179 7.76 -8.65 13.57
CA TRP A 179 8.22 -7.56 12.73
C TRP A 179 8.75 -8.11 11.41
N ILE A 180 8.20 -7.63 10.32
CA ILE A 180 8.66 -7.88 8.95
C ILE A 180 9.37 -6.60 8.54
N LEU A 181 10.67 -6.70 8.28
CA LEU A 181 11.50 -5.53 8.00
C LEU A 181 11.57 -5.26 6.51
N ASN A 182 11.51 -3.98 6.14
CA ASN A 182 11.89 -3.52 4.82
C ASN A 182 13.30 -2.93 4.93
N MET A 183 14.25 -3.60 4.29
CA MET A 183 15.67 -3.34 4.46
C MET A 183 16.23 -2.61 3.25
N THR A 184 17.23 -1.78 3.48
CA THR A 184 18.08 -1.24 2.43
C THR A 184 19.12 -2.28 1.97
N ASN A 185 19.87 -1.95 0.93
CA ASN A 185 20.94 -2.83 0.42
C ASN A 185 22.12 -2.95 1.40
N THR A 186 22.29 -1.99 2.31
CA THR A 186 23.33 -2.02 3.36
C THR A 186 22.83 -2.63 4.67
N GLY A 187 21.61 -3.17 4.70
CA GLY A 187 21.07 -3.84 5.87
C GLY A 187 20.49 -2.91 6.94
N LYS A 188 20.19 -1.65 6.59
CA LYS A 188 19.46 -0.74 7.46
C LYS A 188 17.95 -0.91 7.28
N VAL A 189 17.17 -0.55 8.29
CA VAL A 189 15.70 -0.61 8.27
C VAL A 189 15.14 0.70 7.73
N MET A 190 14.44 0.63 6.60
CA MET A 190 13.78 1.78 5.97
C MET A 190 12.28 1.83 6.26
N GLY A 191 11.69 0.71 6.61
CA GLY A 191 10.28 0.59 6.93
C GLY A 191 10.02 -0.75 7.61
N ALA A 192 8.85 -0.91 8.19
CA ALA A 192 8.48 -2.17 8.83
C ALA A 192 6.96 -2.39 8.80
N GLN A 193 6.57 -3.65 8.81
CA GLN A 193 5.20 -4.03 9.12
C GLN A 193 5.21 -4.96 10.32
N THR A 194 4.29 -4.75 11.27
CA THR A 194 4.09 -5.73 12.32
C THR A 194 2.84 -6.54 12.07
N ARG A 195 2.92 -7.83 12.35
CA ARG A 195 1.78 -8.73 12.42
C ARG A 195 1.57 -9.16 13.86
N LYS A 196 0.34 -8.94 14.38
CA LYS A 196 -0.05 -9.45 15.69
C LYS A 196 -0.30 -10.95 15.59
N MET A 197 0.39 -11.73 16.40
CA MET A 197 0.33 -13.19 16.36
C MET A 197 -0.65 -13.77 17.38
N LYS A 198 -0.87 -13.07 18.52
CA LYS A 198 -1.81 -13.47 19.58
C LYS A 198 -2.54 -12.27 20.16
N GLY A 199 -3.76 -12.46 20.64
CA GLY A 199 -4.57 -11.47 21.37
C GLY A 199 -5.34 -10.50 20.47
N TYR A 200 -6.01 -9.52 21.08
CA TYR A 200 -6.88 -8.53 20.42
C TYR A 200 -6.10 -7.32 19.90
N GLY A 201 -6.68 -6.61 18.93
CA GLY A 201 -6.18 -5.37 18.33
C GLY A 201 -5.81 -5.50 16.85
N SER A 202 -5.28 -4.44 16.26
CA SER A 202 -4.93 -4.39 14.84
C SER A 202 -3.99 -5.52 14.45
N ARG A 203 -4.42 -6.33 13.49
CA ARG A 203 -3.64 -7.48 12.99
C ARG A 203 -2.32 -7.03 12.38
N TYR A 204 -2.37 -5.96 11.58
CA TYR A 204 -1.20 -5.37 10.94
C TYR A 204 -1.05 -3.91 11.32
N LEU A 205 0.18 -3.45 11.51
CA LEU A 205 0.56 -2.05 11.60
C LEU A 205 1.75 -1.84 10.68
N THR A 206 1.65 -0.84 9.80
CA THR A 206 2.72 -0.48 8.89
C THR A 206 3.40 0.80 9.38
N TYR A 207 4.71 0.80 9.31
CA TYR A 207 5.59 1.88 9.71
C TYR A 207 6.40 2.30 8.49
N ASP A 208 6.11 3.48 7.98
CA ASP A 208 7.01 4.19 7.07
C ASP A 208 8.18 4.81 7.84
N LEU A 209 9.10 5.43 7.12
CA LEU A 209 10.29 5.98 7.73
C LEU A 209 9.98 7.07 8.76
N SER A 210 9.05 7.99 8.44
CA SER A 210 8.61 9.05 9.38
C SER A 210 8.01 8.48 10.66
N LYS A 211 7.20 7.44 10.54
CA LYS A 211 6.57 6.80 11.69
C LYS A 211 7.59 6.05 12.55
N LEU A 212 8.59 5.42 11.93
CA LEU A 212 9.68 4.80 12.69
C LEU A 212 10.42 5.86 13.53
N TYR A 213 10.79 6.98 12.92
CA TYR A 213 11.45 8.09 13.64
C TYR A 213 10.58 8.65 14.77
N SER A 214 9.31 8.89 14.51
CA SER A 214 8.36 9.38 15.52
C SER A 214 8.22 8.43 16.72
N GLU A 215 8.16 7.12 16.49
CA GLU A 215 8.10 6.13 17.57
C GLU A 215 9.42 6.03 18.36
N MET A 216 10.54 6.43 17.76
CA MET A 216 11.84 6.55 18.41
C MET A 216 12.02 7.87 19.17
N GLY A 217 11.00 8.75 19.15
CA GLY A 217 11.07 10.09 19.76
C GLY A 217 11.83 11.13 18.95
N ASN A 218 12.06 10.88 17.66
CA ASN A 218 12.79 11.75 16.75
C ASN A 218 11.88 12.24 15.63
N GLN A 219 12.32 13.28 14.91
CA GLN A 219 11.69 13.74 13.67
C GLN A 219 12.71 13.77 12.54
N LEU A 220 12.25 13.51 11.33
CA LEU A 220 13.05 13.67 10.13
C LEU A 220 12.93 15.11 9.63
N GLU A 221 14.02 15.84 9.65
CA GLU A 221 14.12 17.19 9.09
C GLU A 221 14.54 17.09 7.62
N VAL A 222 13.57 16.80 6.74
CA VAL A 222 13.74 16.62 5.30
C VAL A 222 12.66 17.41 4.59
N GLU A 223 12.97 17.88 3.38
CA GLU A 223 12.00 18.56 2.52
C GLU A 223 10.72 17.71 2.36
N PRO A 224 9.51 18.30 2.51
CA PRO A 224 8.25 17.54 2.59
C PRO A 224 7.97 16.63 1.39
N THR A 225 8.32 17.05 0.17
CA THR A 225 8.12 16.23 -1.05
C THR A 225 9.06 15.02 -1.05
N LEU A 226 10.32 15.22 -0.69
CA LEU A 226 11.30 14.14 -0.57
C LEU A 226 10.89 13.16 0.52
N LEU A 227 10.48 13.67 1.70
CA LEU A 227 9.97 12.87 2.80
C LEU A 227 8.77 12.02 2.39
N GLY A 228 7.82 12.60 1.65
CA GLY A 228 6.66 11.88 1.12
C GLY A 228 7.06 10.73 0.19
N ASN A 229 8.04 10.94 -0.68
CA ASN A 229 8.55 9.90 -1.58
C ASN A 229 9.34 8.82 -0.83
N MET A 230 10.16 9.21 0.16
CA MET A 230 10.87 8.26 1.02
C MET A 230 9.88 7.38 1.81
N ASN A 231 8.82 7.95 2.37
CA ASN A 231 7.77 7.20 3.07
C ASN A 231 7.04 6.23 2.14
N LYS A 232 6.78 6.64 0.89
CA LYS A 232 6.21 5.72 -0.12
C LYS A 232 7.16 4.55 -0.40
N ALA A 233 8.43 4.82 -0.64
CA ALA A 233 9.43 3.78 -0.89
C ALA A 233 9.59 2.84 0.32
N SER A 234 9.58 3.37 1.54
CA SER A 234 9.75 2.60 2.78
C SER A 234 8.60 1.62 3.05
N THR A 235 7.44 1.81 2.45
CA THR A 235 6.29 0.88 2.54
C THR A 235 6.20 -0.10 1.36
N LEU A 236 7.16 -0.07 0.44
CA LEU A 236 7.31 -1.04 -0.65
C LEU A 236 8.37 -2.07 -0.25
N PHE A 237 7.93 -3.17 0.33
CA PHE A 237 8.82 -4.21 0.82
C PHE A 237 9.54 -4.91 -0.34
N GLY A 238 10.86 -4.95 -0.26
CA GLY A 238 11.72 -5.52 -1.28
C GLY A 238 12.16 -4.57 -2.39
N ILE A 239 11.70 -3.31 -2.41
CA ILE A 239 11.98 -2.36 -3.50
C ILE A 239 13.47 -2.11 -3.73
N MET A 240 14.30 -2.14 -2.68
CA MET A 240 15.75 -1.93 -2.78
C MET A 240 16.48 -3.10 -3.43
N GLN A 241 15.92 -4.32 -3.39
CA GLN A 241 16.52 -5.55 -3.90
C GLN A 241 16.03 -5.92 -5.31
N ILE A 242 15.18 -5.10 -5.93
CA ILE A 242 14.56 -5.40 -7.21
C ILE A 242 15.51 -5.18 -8.39
N ASN A 243 15.50 -6.14 -9.30
CA ASN A 243 16.04 -5.97 -10.64
C ASN A 243 14.90 -5.77 -11.65
N PHE A 244 14.68 -4.53 -12.07
CA PHE A 244 13.65 -4.17 -13.05
C PHE A 244 13.92 -4.67 -14.47
N GLN A 245 15.09 -5.22 -14.77
CA GLN A 245 15.36 -5.89 -16.05
C GLN A 245 14.75 -7.30 -16.12
N ARG A 246 14.20 -7.80 -15.02
CA ARG A 246 13.54 -9.10 -14.89
C ARG A 246 12.10 -8.93 -14.45
N PRO A 247 11.22 -9.93 -14.70
CA PRO A 247 9.86 -9.87 -14.18
C PRO A 247 9.83 -9.64 -12.66
N VAL A 248 9.13 -8.58 -12.25
CA VAL A 248 8.91 -8.22 -10.84
C VAL A 248 7.51 -8.62 -10.46
N THR A 249 7.35 -9.44 -9.42
CA THR A 249 6.01 -9.84 -8.95
C THR A 249 5.58 -8.97 -7.78
N LEU A 250 4.41 -8.37 -7.91
CA LEU A 250 3.83 -7.48 -6.90
C LEU A 250 2.74 -8.21 -6.11
N PHE A 251 2.88 -8.19 -4.78
CA PHE A 251 2.00 -8.81 -3.80
C PHE A 251 1.29 -7.78 -2.92
N GLU A 252 0.17 -8.18 -2.28
CA GLU A 252 -0.47 -7.36 -1.26
C GLU A 252 0.29 -7.39 0.07
N GLY A 253 0.75 -8.56 0.47
CA GLY A 253 1.39 -8.81 1.76
C GLY A 253 2.88 -9.16 1.67
N PRO A 254 3.73 -8.63 2.59
CA PRO A 254 5.16 -8.90 2.55
C PRO A 254 5.54 -10.35 2.89
N LEU A 255 4.69 -11.12 3.57
CA LEU A 255 4.96 -12.54 3.84
C LEU A 255 4.87 -13.38 2.58
N ASP A 256 3.91 -13.10 1.68
CA ASP A 256 3.76 -13.82 0.41
C ASP A 256 4.93 -13.52 -0.53
N ALA A 257 5.38 -12.27 -0.57
CA ALA A 257 6.54 -11.87 -1.35
C ALA A 257 7.82 -12.65 -1.00
N LYS A 258 7.92 -13.18 0.24
CA LYS A 258 9.09 -13.99 0.66
C LYS A 258 9.23 -15.32 -0.10
N PHE A 259 8.19 -15.80 -0.74
CA PHE A 259 8.22 -17.06 -1.51
C PHE A 259 8.62 -16.89 -2.97
N MET A 260 8.78 -15.66 -3.46
CA MET A 260 9.21 -15.41 -4.83
C MET A 260 10.43 -14.49 -4.89
N HIS A 261 11.34 -14.81 -5.78
CA HIS A 261 12.46 -13.92 -6.12
C HIS A 261 11.96 -12.72 -6.91
N ASN A 262 12.67 -11.60 -6.80
CA ASN A 262 12.37 -10.37 -7.51
C ASN A 262 10.91 -9.91 -7.30
N SER A 263 10.53 -9.76 -6.05
CA SER A 263 9.16 -9.46 -5.64
C SER A 263 9.07 -8.21 -4.77
N ILE A 264 7.96 -7.51 -4.89
CA ILE A 264 7.59 -6.33 -4.08
C ILE A 264 6.29 -6.64 -3.35
N ALA A 265 6.15 -6.15 -2.13
CA ALA A 265 4.87 -6.14 -1.43
C ALA A 265 4.44 -4.73 -1.02
N LEU A 266 3.14 -4.46 -1.11
CA LEU A 266 2.56 -3.14 -0.84
C LEU A 266 2.45 -2.83 0.65
N ALA A 267 2.33 -3.83 1.52
CA ALA A 267 2.16 -3.75 2.97
C ALA A 267 1.05 -2.85 3.51
N THR A 268 0.31 -2.15 2.66
CA THR A 268 -0.82 -1.29 3.05
C THR A 268 -2.04 -1.61 2.21
N ALA A 269 -3.16 -1.94 2.86
CA ALA A 269 -4.45 -2.03 2.20
C ALA A 269 -4.83 -0.65 1.63
N GLY A 270 -5.20 -0.59 0.35
CA GLY A 270 -5.64 0.64 -0.30
C GLY A 270 -4.55 1.49 -0.94
N ARG A 271 -3.28 1.04 -0.98
CA ARG A 271 -2.28 1.68 -1.83
C ARG A 271 -2.66 1.45 -3.29
N THR A 272 -2.64 2.52 -4.09
CA THR A 272 -2.75 2.38 -5.54
C THR A 272 -1.50 1.73 -6.11
N THR A 273 -1.67 0.95 -7.15
CA THR A 273 -0.58 0.27 -7.85
C THR A 273 -0.32 0.88 -9.22
N ASP A 274 -0.94 2.04 -9.50
CA ASP A 274 -0.89 2.67 -10.82
C ASP A 274 0.53 3.12 -11.18
N GLU A 275 1.35 3.46 -10.18
CA GLU A 275 2.77 3.77 -10.39
C GLU A 275 3.57 2.60 -10.99
N PHE A 276 3.08 1.37 -10.84
CA PHE A 276 3.70 0.17 -11.43
C PHE A 276 3.08 -0.20 -12.79
N ASP A 277 1.94 0.37 -13.14
CA ASP A 277 1.26 0.06 -14.41
C ASP A 277 2.06 0.52 -15.63
N GLU A 278 2.89 1.56 -15.49
CA GLU A 278 3.81 2.02 -16.54
C GLU A 278 5.00 1.07 -16.76
N MET A 279 5.27 0.18 -15.82
CA MET A 279 6.42 -0.71 -15.85
C MET A 279 6.08 -2.04 -16.54
N ALA A 280 6.59 -2.26 -17.75
CA ALA A 280 6.30 -3.47 -18.55
C ALA A 280 6.74 -4.78 -17.86
N THR A 281 7.72 -4.72 -16.97
CA THR A 281 8.25 -5.90 -16.25
C THR A 281 7.44 -6.27 -15.01
N VAL A 282 6.52 -5.42 -14.55
CA VAL A 282 5.72 -5.69 -13.36
C VAL A 282 4.52 -6.56 -13.69
N ARG A 283 4.31 -7.58 -12.87
CA ARG A 283 3.17 -8.49 -12.90
C ARG A 283 2.55 -8.61 -11.51
N TYR A 284 1.27 -8.93 -11.45
CA TYR A 284 0.46 -8.87 -10.24
C TYR A 284 0.04 -10.26 -9.78
N MET A 285 0.26 -10.56 -8.52
CA MET A 285 -0.23 -11.77 -7.85
C MET A 285 -0.85 -11.37 -6.52
N PHE A 286 -2.11 -10.95 -6.58
CA PHE A 286 -2.90 -10.61 -5.40
C PHE A 286 -3.57 -11.85 -4.81
N ASP A 287 -4.14 -11.70 -3.61
CA ASP A 287 -4.78 -12.80 -2.90
C ASP A 287 -5.93 -13.42 -3.71
N ASN A 288 -6.12 -14.72 -3.59
CA ASN A 288 -7.17 -15.48 -4.26
C ASN A 288 -8.51 -15.34 -3.52
N ASP A 289 -8.83 -14.14 -3.08
CA ASP A 289 -10.12 -13.78 -2.50
C ASP A 289 -10.91 -12.85 -3.44
N LYS A 290 -12.11 -12.47 -3.04
CA LYS A 290 -12.98 -11.60 -3.85
C LYS A 290 -12.31 -10.26 -4.18
N THR A 291 -11.58 -9.66 -3.22
CA THR A 291 -10.94 -8.35 -3.38
C THR A 291 -9.72 -8.45 -4.30
N GLY A 292 -8.84 -9.40 -4.06
CA GLY A 292 -7.64 -9.61 -4.88
C GLY A 292 -7.99 -9.99 -6.33
N ARG A 293 -9.00 -10.84 -6.52
CA ARG A 293 -9.51 -11.18 -7.86
C ARG A 293 -10.06 -9.96 -8.60
N SER A 294 -10.83 -9.09 -7.92
CA SER A 294 -11.35 -7.86 -8.53
C SER A 294 -10.22 -6.93 -8.99
N LYS A 295 -9.17 -6.78 -8.19
CA LYS A 295 -7.98 -6.00 -8.56
C LYS A 295 -7.24 -6.63 -9.74
N MET A 296 -7.07 -7.96 -9.78
CA MET A 296 -6.43 -8.65 -10.90
C MET A 296 -7.24 -8.49 -12.19
N ILE A 297 -8.57 -8.58 -12.13
CA ILE A 297 -9.45 -8.33 -13.28
C ILE A 297 -9.25 -6.90 -13.80
N GLU A 298 -9.19 -5.91 -12.91
CA GLU A 298 -8.93 -4.52 -13.28
C GLU A 298 -7.58 -4.36 -13.99
N LYS A 299 -6.52 -4.96 -13.43
CA LYS A 299 -5.18 -4.92 -14.03
C LYS A 299 -5.14 -5.63 -15.39
N LEU A 300 -5.78 -6.79 -15.51
CA LEU A 300 -5.84 -7.52 -16.80
C LEU A 300 -6.60 -6.71 -17.88
N LYS A 301 -7.70 -6.04 -17.53
CA LYS A 301 -8.42 -5.13 -18.44
C LYS A 301 -7.55 -3.95 -18.90
N LYS A 302 -6.57 -3.53 -18.11
CA LYS A 302 -5.55 -2.55 -18.50
C LYS A 302 -4.38 -3.18 -19.29
N GLY A 303 -4.46 -4.44 -19.65
CA GLY A 303 -3.41 -5.17 -20.39
C GLY A 303 -2.17 -5.51 -19.52
N LYS A 304 -2.31 -5.50 -18.19
CA LYS A 304 -1.21 -5.84 -17.29
C LYS A 304 -1.14 -7.32 -17.01
N SER A 305 0.06 -7.82 -16.75
CA SER A 305 0.30 -9.23 -16.48
C SER A 305 -0.20 -9.61 -15.08
N VAL A 306 -1.10 -10.61 -14.99
CA VAL A 306 -1.71 -11.06 -13.74
C VAL A 306 -1.62 -12.59 -13.61
N PHE A 307 -1.60 -13.08 -12.37
CA PHE A 307 -1.56 -14.52 -12.10
C PHE A 307 -2.94 -15.17 -12.25
N MET A 308 -3.01 -16.26 -13.00
CA MET A 308 -4.25 -17.02 -13.29
C MET A 308 -4.52 -18.06 -12.20
N TRP A 309 -5.05 -17.65 -11.04
CA TRP A 309 -5.31 -18.53 -9.90
C TRP A 309 -6.14 -19.75 -10.28
N SER A 310 -7.30 -19.54 -10.91
CA SER A 310 -8.25 -20.64 -11.22
C SER A 310 -7.63 -21.65 -12.17
N LYS A 311 -6.91 -21.18 -13.21
CA LYS A 311 -6.21 -22.06 -14.14
C LYS A 311 -5.09 -22.83 -13.46
N PHE A 312 -4.24 -22.13 -12.69
CA PHE A 312 -3.14 -22.76 -11.98
C PHE A 312 -3.61 -23.85 -11.03
N LEU A 313 -4.63 -23.58 -10.23
CA LEU A 313 -5.17 -24.53 -9.26
C LEU A 313 -5.77 -25.75 -9.95
N LYS A 314 -6.52 -25.55 -11.03
CA LYS A 314 -7.14 -26.63 -11.82
C LYS A 314 -6.09 -27.51 -12.49
N ASP A 315 -5.14 -26.94 -13.20
CA ASP A 315 -4.11 -27.67 -13.96
C ASP A 315 -3.19 -28.50 -13.02
N ASN A 316 -3.09 -28.10 -11.75
CA ASN A 316 -2.28 -28.80 -10.73
C ASN A 316 -3.12 -29.65 -9.76
N ASN A 317 -4.43 -29.84 -10.01
CA ASN A 317 -5.36 -30.59 -9.14
C ASN A 317 -5.43 -30.03 -7.71
N LEU A 318 -5.31 -28.72 -7.56
CA LEU A 318 -5.34 -27.99 -6.27
C LEU A 318 -6.66 -27.23 -6.04
N ASP A 319 -7.55 -27.19 -7.02
CA ASP A 319 -8.82 -26.46 -7.03
C ASP A 319 -9.83 -26.91 -5.94
N LYS A 320 -9.68 -28.14 -5.46
CA LYS A 320 -10.47 -28.69 -4.32
C LYS A 320 -10.05 -28.15 -2.96
N TYR A 321 -8.93 -27.42 -2.87
CA TYR A 321 -8.43 -26.85 -1.62
C TYR A 321 -8.72 -25.35 -1.55
N ASN A 322 -8.97 -24.84 -0.34
CA ASN A 322 -9.22 -23.42 -0.11
C ASN A 322 -7.89 -22.65 0.00
N ILE A 323 -7.23 -22.42 -1.12
CA ILE A 323 -5.96 -21.70 -1.23
C ILE A 323 -6.26 -20.21 -1.48
N LYS A 324 -5.92 -19.35 -0.52
CA LYS A 324 -6.26 -17.92 -0.53
C LYS A 324 -5.09 -17.02 -0.94
N ASP A 325 -3.88 -17.42 -0.68
CA ASP A 325 -2.67 -16.65 -0.94
C ASP A 325 -1.50 -17.56 -1.32
N LEU A 326 -0.34 -16.97 -1.60
CA LEU A 326 0.84 -17.75 -1.97
C LEU A 326 1.35 -18.60 -0.81
N ASN A 327 1.22 -18.13 0.43
CA ASN A 327 1.63 -18.91 1.60
C ASN A 327 0.77 -20.17 1.75
N ASP A 328 -0.55 -20.08 1.59
CA ASP A 328 -1.46 -21.24 1.59
C ASP A 328 -1.08 -22.23 0.48
N LEU A 329 -0.74 -21.73 -0.71
CA LEU A 329 -0.27 -22.57 -1.83
C LEU A 329 1.00 -23.32 -1.47
N MET A 330 2.01 -22.63 -0.91
CA MET A 330 3.29 -23.24 -0.52
C MET A 330 3.10 -24.32 0.55
N LEU A 331 2.26 -24.04 1.56
CA LEU A 331 1.89 -25.02 2.59
C LEU A 331 1.23 -26.25 1.99
N LYS A 332 0.28 -26.06 1.06
CA LYS A 332 -0.41 -27.18 0.43
C LYS A 332 0.53 -27.99 -0.47
N CYS A 333 1.40 -27.34 -1.23
CA CYS A 333 2.42 -28.04 -2.01
C CYS A 333 3.36 -28.85 -1.11
N PHE A 334 3.77 -28.32 0.04
CA PHE A 334 4.60 -29.04 1.00
C PHE A 334 3.88 -30.27 1.59
N GLU A 335 2.63 -30.10 2.04
CA GLU A 335 1.80 -31.17 2.57
C GLU A 335 1.62 -32.33 1.57
N LEU A 336 1.32 -31.99 0.32
CA LEU A 336 1.06 -32.95 -0.75
C LEU A 336 2.36 -33.45 -1.43
N LYS A 337 3.52 -32.98 -1.04
CA LYS A 337 4.81 -33.20 -1.71
C LYS A 337 4.73 -32.86 -3.22
N SER A 338 3.96 -31.81 -3.56
CA SER A 338 3.76 -31.36 -4.93
C SER A 338 4.83 -30.36 -5.35
N ASN A 339 5.23 -30.43 -6.62
CA ASN A 339 6.14 -29.46 -7.23
C ASN A 339 5.40 -28.33 -7.99
N ALA A 340 4.07 -28.18 -7.83
CA ALA A 340 3.27 -27.18 -8.53
C ALA A 340 3.83 -25.75 -8.39
N HIS A 341 4.32 -25.39 -7.19
CA HIS A 341 4.93 -24.09 -6.94
C HIS A 341 6.07 -23.71 -7.90
N LYS A 342 6.78 -24.70 -8.48
CA LYS A 342 7.86 -24.46 -9.45
C LYS A 342 7.36 -23.94 -10.78
N GLN A 343 6.06 -24.08 -11.06
CA GLN A 343 5.44 -23.71 -12.32
C GLN A 343 4.74 -22.33 -12.26
N ILE A 344 4.72 -21.67 -11.11
CA ILE A 344 4.02 -20.37 -10.89
C ILE A 344 4.31 -19.37 -12.02
N ASN A 345 5.57 -19.28 -12.45
CA ASN A 345 5.98 -18.35 -13.49
C ASN A 345 5.31 -18.55 -14.85
N ASN A 346 4.76 -19.73 -15.12
CA ASN A 346 4.12 -20.06 -16.38
C ASN A 346 2.62 -19.65 -16.41
N TYR A 347 2.09 -19.15 -15.30
CA TYR A 347 0.66 -18.86 -15.16
C TYR A 347 0.36 -17.36 -15.03
N PHE A 348 1.22 -16.53 -15.57
CA PHE A 348 0.93 -15.09 -15.71
C PHE A 348 0.46 -14.80 -17.13
N THR A 349 -0.58 -13.97 -17.28
CA THR A 349 -1.12 -13.55 -18.56
C THR A 349 -1.40 -12.05 -18.58
N SER A 350 -1.25 -11.44 -19.76
CA SER A 350 -1.75 -10.09 -20.09
C SER A 350 -2.87 -10.15 -21.14
N ASN A 351 -3.25 -11.36 -21.57
CA ASN A 351 -4.32 -11.56 -22.53
C ASN A 351 -5.69 -11.41 -21.87
N GLN A 352 -6.45 -10.41 -22.26
CA GLN A 352 -7.79 -10.15 -21.72
C GLN A 352 -8.79 -11.26 -21.94
N LEU A 353 -8.56 -12.16 -22.92
CA LEU A 353 -9.39 -13.33 -23.13
C LEU A 353 -9.30 -14.37 -22.00
N ASP A 354 -8.26 -14.27 -21.18
CA ASP A 354 -8.04 -15.18 -20.05
C ASP A 354 -8.77 -14.76 -18.75
N LEU A 355 -9.68 -13.78 -18.80
CA LEU A 355 -10.47 -13.32 -17.65
C LEU A 355 -11.17 -14.44 -16.88
N TRP A 356 -11.52 -15.53 -17.56
CA TRP A 356 -12.18 -16.68 -16.97
C TRP A 356 -11.28 -17.51 -16.03
N TYR A 357 -9.99 -17.27 -16.05
CA TYR A 357 -8.99 -18.01 -15.27
C TYR A 357 -8.50 -17.28 -13.99
N LEU A 358 -9.09 -16.13 -13.68
CA LEU A 358 -8.78 -15.35 -12.48
C LEU A 358 -9.57 -15.77 -11.24
#